data_b1edfdf83193b7940ad1d4ef83f601d9
#
_entry.id   b1edfdf83193b7940ad1d4ef83f601d9
#
_cell.length_a   1.000
_cell.length_b   1.000
_cell.length_c   1.000
_cell.angle_alpha   90.00
_cell.angle_beta   90.00
_cell.angle_gamma   90.00
#
_symmetry.space_group_name_H-M   'P 1'
#
loop_
_entity.id
_entity.type
_entity.pdbx_description
1 polymer ?
#
loop_
_entity_poly.entity_id
_entity_poly.type
_entity_poly.pdbx_seq_one_letter_code
_entity_poly.pdbx_strand_id
1 'polypeptide(L)'
;MTSPTGAAVRDMIQILGRRFPAAEVILYPALVQGSGAPESLIRGLSCFADQIPVDLIIIGRGGGSAEDLWAFNDERLVRAVAASPVPVISAVGHETDFTICDFVADLRAPTPSAAAELAVPDATELKGALLGAQEQLNARMTGILDRLRARLTPLERADVLRSPRRYLDERAMTVAFLEKRMIHATESRTEQARRALASAAAQLDAMNPLRVLARGYTAVFDRDGAPVTRASCLQNGQEICIRFADATANATVESIRESE
;
A
#
# COMPACT_ATOMS: atom_id res chain seq x y z
N MET A 1 -29.02 -42.87 25.63
CA MET A 1 -30.11 -43.56 26.34
C MET A 1 -30.68 -44.60 25.41
N THR A 2 -30.44 -45.87 25.65
CA THR A 2 -30.92 -47.00 24.85
C THR A 2 -30.76 -48.30 25.62
N SER A 3 -31.25 -49.42 25.04
CA SER A 3 -31.04 -50.74 25.64
C SER A 3 -29.55 -51.14 25.64
N PRO A 4 -28.96 -51.61 26.76
CA PRO A 4 -27.53 -51.94 26.85
C PRO A 4 -27.15 -53.16 26.00
N THR A 5 -28.09 -54.01 25.64
CA THR A 5 -27.84 -55.25 24.88
C THR A 5 -28.21 -55.13 23.39
N GLY A 6 -28.74 -53.99 22.97
CA GLY A 6 -29.23 -53.77 21.58
C GLY A 6 -28.07 -53.60 20.56
N ALA A 7 -28.35 -53.90 19.29
CA ALA A 7 -27.43 -53.58 18.21
C ALA A 7 -27.18 -52.08 18.07
N ALA A 8 -28.20 -51.28 18.30
CA ALA A 8 -28.16 -49.80 18.17
C ALA A 8 -27.04 -49.17 18.98
N VAL A 9 -26.80 -49.60 20.22
CA VAL A 9 -25.74 -49.02 21.08
C VAL A 9 -24.36 -49.33 20.50
N ARG A 10 -24.12 -50.52 19.96
CA ARG A 10 -22.84 -50.88 19.34
C ARG A 10 -22.56 -50.07 18.09
N ASP A 11 -23.58 -49.90 17.25
CA ASP A 11 -23.48 -49.15 16.00
C ASP A 11 -23.19 -47.67 16.31
N MET A 12 -23.89 -47.07 17.26
CA MET A 12 -23.63 -45.69 17.71
C MET A 12 -22.22 -45.53 18.23
N ILE A 13 -21.75 -46.39 19.12
CA ILE A 13 -20.38 -46.33 19.68
C ILE A 13 -19.33 -46.44 18.55
N GLN A 14 -19.53 -47.36 17.64
CA GLN A 14 -18.62 -47.57 16.49
C GLN A 14 -18.55 -46.34 15.58
N ILE A 15 -19.70 -45.76 15.25
CA ILE A 15 -19.80 -44.58 14.40
C ILE A 15 -19.15 -43.35 15.08
N LEU A 16 -19.52 -43.10 16.35
CA LEU A 16 -18.94 -41.97 17.13
C LEU A 16 -17.45 -42.14 17.27
N GLY A 17 -16.93 -43.32 17.63
CA GLY A 17 -15.50 -43.57 17.79
C GLY A 17 -14.72 -43.43 16.46
N ARG A 18 -15.32 -43.77 15.32
CA ARG A 18 -14.70 -43.57 14.00
C ARG A 18 -14.73 -42.10 13.56
N ARG A 19 -15.88 -41.44 13.74
CA ARG A 19 -16.11 -40.10 13.21
C ARG A 19 -15.46 -39.00 14.07
N PHE A 20 -15.55 -39.17 15.39
CA PHE A 20 -14.97 -38.23 16.36
C PHE A 20 -14.40 -38.94 17.59
N PRO A 21 -13.17 -39.46 17.52
CA PRO A 21 -12.55 -40.25 18.58
C PRO A 21 -12.39 -39.55 19.94
N ALA A 22 -12.49 -38.22 19.93
CA ALA A 22 -12.40 -37.40 21.15
C ALA A 22 -13.73 -37.31 21.91
N ALA A 23 -14.83 -37.82 21.37
CA ALA A 23 -16.11 -37.82 22.06
C ALA A 23 -16.11 -38.86 23.19
N GLU A 24 -16.55 -38.44 24.37
CA GLU A 24 -16.85 -39.33 25.47
C GLU A 24 -18.29 -39.81 25.34
N VAL A 25 -18.51 -41.14 25.36
CA VAL A 25 -19.83 -41.73 25.20
C VAL A 25 -20.28 -42.33 26.49
N ILE A 26 -21.31 -41.74 27.10
CA ILE A 26 -21.90 -42.21 28.36
C ILE A 26 -23.21 -42.95 28.03
N LEU A 27 -23.28 -44.23 28.37
CA LEU A 27 -24.46 -45.02 28.19
C LEU A 27 -25.34 -45.01 29.45
N TYR A 28 -26.58 -44.45 29.31
CA TYR A 28 -27.62 -44.68 30.31
C TYR A 28 -28.49 -45.90 29.87
N PRO A 29 -28.45 -47.02 30.61
CA PRO A 29 -29.25 -48.19 30.24
C PRO A 29 -30.76 -47.92 30.50
N ALA A 30 -31.52 -47.79 29.45
CA ALA A 30 -32.96 -47.51 29.52
C ALA A 30 -33.76 -48.64 28.86
N LEU A 31 -34.93 -48.88 29.43
CA LEU A 31 -35.96 -49.63 28.72
C LEU A 31 -36.49 -48.75 27.58
N VAL A 32 -36.52 -49.31 26.35
CA VAL A 32 -36.91 -48.59 25.13
C VAL A 32 -38.16 -49.23 24.45
N GLN A 33 -38.79 -50.13 25.18
CA GLN A 33 -40.01 -50.81 24.76
C GLN A 33 -40.83 -51.29 25.96
N GLY A 34 -42.13 -51.48 25.79
CA GLY A 34 -43.05 -51.86 26.86
C GLY A 34 -43.49 -50.74 27.75
N SER A 35 -44.41 -51.02 28.68
CA SER A 35 -45.07 -50.02 29.53
C SER A 35 -44.15 -49.32 30.54
N GLY A 36 -42.97 -49.86 30.84
CA GLY A 36 -41.98 -49.25 31.71
C GLY A 36 -40.98 -48.30 31.01
N ALA A 37 -41.03 -48.25 29.66
CA ALA A 37 -40.06 -47.45 28.88
C ALA A 37 -40.17 -45.96 29.18
N PRO A 38 -41.35 -45.30 29.24
CA PRO A 38 -41.45 -43.88 29.51
C PRO A 38 -40.81 -43.51 30.84
N GLU A 39 -41.11 -44.24 31.91
CA GLU A 39 -40.58 -44.00 33.23
C GLU A 39 -39.07 -44.17 33.30
N SER A 40 -38.51 -45.19 32.60
CA SER A 40 -37.06 -45.43 32.51
C SER A 40 -36.34 -44.30 31.79
N LEU A 41 -36.92 -43.77 30.69
CA LEU A 41 -36.37 -42.66 29.91
C LEU A 41 -36.43 -41.33 30.65
N ILE A 42 -37.53 -41.05 31.38
CA ILE A 42 -37.65 -39.83 32.19
C ILE A 42 -36.56 -39.82 33.29
N ARG A 43 -36.34 -40.95 33.96
CA ARG A 43 -35.27 -41.02 34.95
C ARG A 43 -33.87 -40.82 34.33
N GLY A 44 -33.67 -41.28 33.11
CA GLY A 44 -32.43 -41.07 32.36
C GLY A 44 -32.22 -39.58 32.01
N LEU A 45 -33.26 -38.88 31.54
CA LEU A 45 -33.22 -37.46 31.29
C LEU A 45 -32.89 -36.65 32.55
N SER A 46 -33.56 -36.96 33.68
CA SER A 46 -33.27 -36.32 34.99
C SER A 46 -31.84 -36.59 35.44
N CYS A 47 -31.31 -37.82 35.26
CA CYS A 47 -29.96 -38.15 35.62
C CYS A 47 -28.93 -37.32 34.84
N PHE A 48 -29.13 -37.13 33.56
CA PHE A 48 -28.27 -36.29 32.73
C PHE A 48 -28.46 -34.77 32.96
N ALA A 49 -29.65 -34.37 33.35
CA ALA A 49 -29.88 -32.97 33.72
C ALA A 49 -29.21 -32.57 35.03
N ASP A 50 -29.24 -33.47 36.05
CA ASP A 50 -28.93 -33.09 37.43
C ASP A 50 -27.59 -33.69 37.95
N GLN A 51 -27.15 -34.86 37.42
CA GLN A 51 -26.05 -35.63 38.01
C GLN A 51 -24.86 -35.81 37.11
N ILE A 52 -25.06 -35.97 35.83
CA ILE A 52 -23.99 -36.29 34.88
C ILE A 52 -24.00 -35.25 33.75
N PRO A 53 -23.05 -34.31 33.73
CA PRO A 53 -22.99 -33.29 32.67
C PRO A 53 -22.69 -33.95 31.32
N VAL A 54 -23.53 -33.68 30.34
CA VAL A 54 -23.39 -34.09 28.95
C VAL A 54 -23.75 -32.93 28.02
N ASP A 55 -23.12 -32.86 26.85
CA ASP A 55 -23.37 -31.83 25.86
C ASP A 55 -24.57 -32.13 24.95
N LEU A 56 -24.92 -33.43 24.82
CA LEU A 56 -25.97 -33.91 23.94
C LEU A 56 -26.52 -35.25 24.44
N ILE A 57 -27.83 -35.45 24.31
CA ILE A 57 -28.51 -36.70 24.62
C ILE A 57 -29.04 -37.31 23.35
N ILE A 58 -28.76 -38.61 23.09
CA ILE A 58 -29.40 -39.38 22.05
C ILE A 58 -30.36 -40.36 22.68
N ILE A 59 -31.64 -40.30 22.32
CA ILE A 59 -32.64 -41.31 22.65
C ILE A 59 -32.79 -42.18 21.45
N GLY A 60 -32.27 -43.41 21.54
CA GLY A 60 -32.25 -44.36 20.42
C GLY A 60 -32.90 -45.67 20.74
N ARG A 61 -33.62 -46.18 19.76
CA ARG A 61 -34.19 -47.55 19.79
C ARG A 61 -33.74 -48.35 18.59
N GLY A 62 -33.42 -49.63 18.77
CA GLY A 62 -33.24 -50.57 17.70
C GLY A 62 -34.57 -50.96 17.04
N GLY A 63 -34.53 -51.74 15.98
CA GLY A 63 -35.73 -52.25 15.31
C GLY A 63 -36.69 -53.00 16.26
N GLY A 64 -37.97 -52.96 15.96
CA GLY A 64 -39.05 -53.57 16.73
C GLY A 64 -40.41 -53.27 16.10
N SER A 65 -41.52 -53.73 16.71
CA SER A 65 -42.87 -53.53 16.18
C SER A 65 -43.34 -52.07 16.36
N ALA A 66 -44.34 -51.66 15.58
CA ALA A 66 -44.96 -50.33 15.70
C ALA A 66 -45.60 -50.13 17.10
N GLU A 67 -46.07 -51.18 17.72
CA GLU A 67 -46.62 -51.10 19.10
C GLU A 67 -45.57 -50.67 20.13
N ASP A 68 -44.31 -51.06 19.94
CA ASP A 68 -43.21 -50.64 20.81
C ASP A 68 -42.88 -49.14 20.73
N LEU A 69 -43.27 -48.49 19.64
CA LEU A 69 -43.09 -47.00 19.47
C LEU A 69 -44.07 -46.20 20.31
N TRP A 70 -45.18 -46.80 20.74
CA TRP A 70 -46.19 -46.10 21.56
C TRP A 70 -45.65 -45.54 22.86
N ALA A 71 -44.61 -46.14 23.43
CA ALA A 71 -43.94 -45.64 24.64
C ALA A 71 -43.36 -44.23 24.45
N PHE A 72 -43.02 -43.84 23.23
CA PHE A 72 -42.47 -42.53 22.90
C PHE A 72 -43.55 -41.48 22.59
N ASN A 73 -44.83 -41.87 22.67
CA ASN A 73 -45.98 -40.96 22.62
C ASN A 73 -46.55 -40.65 24.02
N ASP A 74 -45.94 -41.18 25.10
CA ASP A 74 -46.35 -40.88 26.47
C ASP A 74 -46.14 -39.39 26.78
N GLU A 75 -47.20 -38.71 27.20
CA GLU A 75 -47.22 -37.27 27.49
C GLU A 75 -46.14 -36.87 28.49
N ARG A 76 -45.90 -37.66 29.53
CA ARG A 76 -44.90 -37.38 30.57
C ARG A 76 -43.47 -37.39 30.01
N LEU A 77 -43.18 -38.39 29.15
CA LEU A 77 -41.89 -38.49 28.47
C LEU A 77 -41.68 -37.32 27.50
N VAL A 78 -42.69 -37.01 26.70
CA VAL A 78 -42.64 -35.90 25.75
C VAL A 78 -42.38 -34.54 26.45
N ARG A 79 -43.09 -34.31 27.57
CA ARG A 79 -42.84 -33.11 28.41
C ARG A 79 -41.44 -33.10 29.02
N ALA A 80 -40.89 -34.24 29.43
CA ALA A 80 -39.56 -34.35 29.97
C ALA A 80 -38.48 -34.10 28.88
N VAL A 81 -38.71 -34.53 27.67
CA VAL A 81 -37.83 -34.23 26.50
C VAL A 81 -37.88 -32.74 26.21
N ALA A 82 -39.07 -32.13 26.16
CA ALA A 82 -39.23 -30.71 25.90
C ALA A 82 -38.60 -29.81 27.00
N ALA A 83 -38.61 -30.28 28.25
CA ALA A 83 -38.03 -29.56 29.38
C ALA A 83 -36.53 -29.86 29.61
N SER A 84 -35.90 -30.67 28.78
CA SER A 84 -34.48 -31.03 28.93
C SER A 84 -33.60 -29.80 28.77
N PRO A 85 -32.68 -29.51 29.71
CA PRO A 85 -31.72 -28.42 29.55
C PRO A 85 -30.58 -28.74 28.57
N VAL A 86 -30.48 -30.03 28.20
CA VAL A 86 -29.46 -30.55 27.27
C VAL A 86 -30.16 -30.89 25.95
N PRO A 87 -29.58 -30.52 24.79
CA PRO A 87 -30.14 -30.88 23.50
C PRO A 87 -30.40 -32.38 23.35
N VAL A 88 -31.53 -32.76 22.76
CA VAL A 88 -31.95 -34.14 22.57
C VAL A 88 -32.11 -34.51 21.09
N ILE A 89 -31.41 -35.55 20.66
CA ILE A 89 -31.66 -36.18 19.37
C ILE A 89 -32.57 -37.40 19.58
N SER A 90 -33.74 -37.41 18.91
CA SER A 90 -34.62 -38.58 18.85
C SER A 90 -34.26 -39.47 17.65
N ALA A 91 -33.95 -40.72 17.93
CA ALA A 91 -33.64 -41.74 16.92
C ALA A 91 -34.49 -43.01 17.16
N VAL A 92 -35.78 -42.82 17.23
CA VAL A 92 -36.74 -43.80 17.67
C VAL A 92 -37.48 -44.43 16.49
N GLY A 93 -37.97 -43.57 15.57
CA GLY A 93 -38.79 -43.98 14.44
C GLY A 93 -37.97 -44.10 13.15
N HIS A 94 -38.40 -45.00 12.24
CA HIS A 94 -37.88 -45.06 10.89
C HIS A 94 -38.48 -43.92 10.02
N GLU A 95 -38.12 -43.84 8.75
CA GLU A 95 -38.55 -42.75 7.84
C GLU A 95 -40.07 -42.50 7.80
N THR A 96 -40.88 -43.59 7.94
CA THR A 96 -42.34 -43.54 7.88
C THR A 96 -43.01 -43.42 9.24
N ASP A 97 -42.31 -43.74 10.34
CA ASP A 97 -42.91 -43.86 11.67
C ASP A 97 -42.49 -42.70 12.54
N PHE A 98 -43.41 -41.80 12.84
CA PHE A 98 -43.15 -40.64 13.70
C PHE A 98 -43.75 -40.84 15.07
N THR A 99 -42.99 -40.49 16.08
CA THR A 99 -43.49 -40.38 17.48
C THR A 99 -43.59 -38.93 17.90
N ILE A 100 -44.38 -38.66 18.96
CA ILE A 100 -44.48 -37.30 19.49
C ILE A 100 -43.09 -36.84 20.03
N CYS A 101 -42.29 -37.72 20.57
CA CYS A 101 -40.89 -37.42 20.95
C CYS A 101 -40.04 -36.89 19.77
N ASP A 102 -40.24 -37.35 18.56
CA ASP A 102 -39.53 -36.89 17.37
C ASP A 102 -39.87 -35.42 17.04
N PHE A 103 -41.07 -34.96 17.32
CA PHE A 103 -41.54 -33.60 17.09
C PHE A 103 -41.07 -32.62 18.17
N VAL A 104 -40.77 -33.11 19.36
CA VAL A 104 -40.39 -32.28 20.51
C VAL A 104 -38.87 -32.24 20.75
N ALA A 105 -38.15 -33.26 20.28
CA ALA A 105 -36.69 -33.28 20.31
C ALA A 105 -36.12 -32.19 19.46
N ASP A 106 -34.92 -31.68 19.83
CA ASP A 106 -34.20 -30.66 19.09
C ASP A 106 -33.78 -31.10 17.68
N LEU A 107 -33.53 -32.40 17.52
CA LEU A 107 -33.23 -33.00 16.20
C LEU A 107 -33.82 -34.41 16.11
N ARG A 108 -34.36 -34.72 14.95
CA ARG A 108 -34.79 -36.11 14.61
C ARG A 108 -33.78 -36.77 13.71
N ALA A 109 -33.44 -38.00 14.01
CA ALA A 109 -32.69 -38.88 13.14
C ALA A 109 -33.52 -40.15 12.76
N PRO A 110 -33.49 -40.62 11.51
CA PRO A 110 -34.29 -41.79 11.07
C PRO A 110 -33.78 -43.11 11.64
N THR A 111 -32.56 -43.11 12.19
CA THR A 111 -31.94 -44.32 12.78
C THR A 111 -30.96 -43.93 13.89
N PRO A 112 -30.65 -44.81 14.86
CA PRO A 112 -29.62 -44.58 15.84
C PRO A 112 -28.24 -44.33 15.23
N SER A 113 -27.93 -44.95 14.10
CA SER A 113 -26.70 -44.73 13.35
C SER A 113 -26.63 -43.31 12.75
N ALA A 114 -27.70 -42.83 12.17
CA ALA A 114 -27.81 -41.47 11.67
C ALA A 114 -27.73 -40.43 12.78
N ALA A 115 -28.32 -40.75 13.95
CA ALA A 115 -28.18 -39.87 15.13
C ALA A 115 -26.71 -39.74 15.59
N ALA A 116 -25.96 -40.81 15.58
CA ALA A 116 -24.55 -40.79 15.91
C ALA A 116 -23.72 -39.99 14.89
N GLU A 117 -24.07 -40.03 13.61
CA GLU A 117 -23.43 -39.21 12.58
C GLU A 117 -23.74 -37.72 12.73
N LEU A 118 -24.98 -37.38 13.07
CA LEU A 118 -25.43 -35.99 13.27
C LEU A 118 -24.94 -35.39 14.58
N ALA A 119 -24.64 -36.21 15.58
CA ALA A 119 -24.23 -35.79 16.91
C ALA A 119 -22.82 -35.17 16.97
N VAL A 120 -21.95 -35.53 16.03
CA VAL A 120 -20.55 -35.10 16.03
C VAL A 120 -20.06 -34.70 14.64
N PRO A 121 -19.19 -33.70 14.53
CA PRO A 121 -18.53 -33.37 13.26
C PRO A 121 -17.59 -34.50 12.82
N ASP A 122 -17.17 -34.48 11.58
CA ASP A 122 -16.11 -35.36 11.10
C ASP A 122 -14.73 -34.81 11.52
N ALA A 123 -14.03 -35.56 12.35
CA ALA A 123 -12.71 -35.18 12.84
C ALA A 123 -11.67 -35.04 11.70
N THR A 124 -11.84 -35.79 10.61
CA THR A 124 -10.94 -35.73 9.45
C THR A 124 -11.15 -34.42 8.69
N GLU A 125 -12.41 -34.04 8.45
CA GLU A 125 -12.74 -32.76 7.81
C GLU A 125 -12.27 -31.57 8.66
N LEU A 126 -12.51 -31.62 9.98
CA LEU A 126 -12.09 -30.59 10.91
C LEU A 126 -10.56 -30.44 10.92
N LYS A 127 -9.85 -31.55 10.95
CA LYS A 127 -8.37 -31.58 10.89
C LYS A 127 -7.87 -31.01 9.56
N GLY A 128 -8.51 -31.37 8.45
CA GLY A 128 -8.19 -30.84 7.13
C GLY A 128 -8.36 -29.32 7.06
N ALA A 129 -9.49 -28.82 7.58
CA ALA A 129 -9.76 -27.38 7.64
C ALA A 129 -8.71 -26.63 8.50
N LEU A 130 -8.31 -27.22 9.62
CA LEU A 130 -7.30 -26.66 10.52
C LEU A 130 -5.92 -26.58 9.84
N LEU A 131 -5.51 -27.66 9.17
CA LEU A 131 -4.25 -27.70 8.41
C LEU A 131 -4.26 -26.67 7.27
N GLY A 132 -5.35 -26.57 6.52
CA GLY A 132 -5.48 -25.56 5.48
C GLY A 132 -5.42 -24.14 6.00
N ALA A 133 -6.04 -23.86 7.15
CA ALA A 133 -5.93 -22.56 7.81
C ALA A 133 -4.50 -22.24 8.26
N GLN A 134 -3.80 -23.24 8.79
CA GLN A 134 -2.39 -23.11 9.19
C GLN A 134 -1.47 -22.81 8.00
N GLU A 135 -1.66 -23.51 6.88
CA GLU A 135 -0.92 -23.28 5.64
C GLU A 135 -1.14 -21.87 5.09
N GLN A 136 -2.40 -21.42 5.08
CA GLN A 136 -2.73 -20.05 4.66
C GLN A 136 -2.09 -19.00 5.56
N LEU A 137 -2.09 -19.21 6.87
CA LEU A 137 -1.47 -18.31 7.82
C LEU A 137 0.04 -18.21 7.59
N ASN A 138 0.71 -19.36 7.42
CA ASN A 138 2.14 -19.44 7.14
C ASN A 138 2.49 -18.73 5.81
N ALA A 139 1.72 -18.97 4.74
CA ALA A 139 1.94 -18.33 3.45
C ALA A 139 1.77 -16.81 3.53
N ARG A 140 0.75 -16.32 4.24
CA ARG A 140 0.53 -14.88 4.45
C ARG A 140 1.66 -14.23 5.26
N MET A 141 2.10 -14.90 6.33
CA MET A 141 3.21 -14.41 7.16
C MET A 141 4.51 -14.33 6.38
N THR A 142 4.85 -15.38 5.63
CA THR A 142 6.03 -15.40 4.75
C THR A 142 5.95 -14.28 3.71
N GLY A 143 4.82 -14.10 3.05
CA GLY A 143 4.62 -13.02 2.10
C GLY A 143 4.73 -11.60 2.70
N ILE A 144 4.35 -11.41 3.97
CA ILE A 144 4.56 -10.14 4.68
C ILE A 144 6.05 -9.93 4.95
N LEU A 145 6.74 -10.94 5.45
CA LEU A 145 8.17 -10.88 5.73
C LEU A 145 9.01 -10.61 4.47
N ASP A 146 8.69 -11.27 3.38
CA ASP A 146 9.39 -11.06 2.11
C ASP A 146 9.18 -9.66 1.55
N ARG A 147 7.98 -9.10 1.65
CA ARG A 147 7.71 -7.70 1.29
C ARG A 147 8.49 -6.72 2.15
N LEU A 148 8.56 -6.96 3.46
CA LEU A 148 9.31 -6.10 4.36
C LEU A 148 10.82 -6.18 4.08
N ARG A 149 11.36 -7.37 3.83
CA ARG A 149 12.76 -7.57 3.42
C ARG A 149 13.06 -6.89 2.10
N ALA A 150 12.18 -7.03 1.10
CA ALA A 150 12.33 -6.36 -0.19
C ALA A 150 12.34 -4.83 -0.07
N ARG A 151 11.65 -4.26 0.92
CA ARG A 151 11.69 -2.81 1.22
C ARG A 151 12.97 -2.43 1.98
N LEU A 152 13.44 -3.27 2.87
CA LEU A 152 14.63 -3.01 3.70
C LEU A 152 15.92 -3.06 2.87
N THR A 153 16.08 -4.06 2.01
CA THR A 153 17.30 -4.28 1.22
C THR A 153 17.76 -3.04 0.41
N PRO A 154 16.90 -2.32 -0.34
CA PRO A 154 17.33 -1.11 -1.05
C PRO A 154 17.70 0.02 -0.11
N LEU A 155 17.07 0.13 1.06
CA LEU A 155 17.40 1.14 2.07
C LEU A 155 18.78 0.88 2.69
N GLU A 156 19.10 -0.38 3.00
CA GLU A 156 20.43 -0.77 3.50
C GLU A 156 21.55 -0.52 2.48
N ARG A 157 21.24 -0.57 1.17
CA ARG A 157 22.18 -0.30 0.08
C ARG A 157 22.27 1.17 -0.32
N ALA A 158 21.36 2.01 0.15
CA ALA A 158 21.36 3.42 -0.16
C ALA A 158 22.59 4.12 0.44
N ASP A 159 23.44 4.71 -0.40
CA ASP A 159 24.70 5.37 0.00
C ASP A 159 24.47 6.44 1.07
N VAL A 160 23.33 7.11 1.02
CA VAL A 160 22.92 8.12 2.02
C VAL A 160 22.83 7.53 3.44
N LEU A 161 22.29 6.30 3.58
CA LEU A 161 22.15 5.63 4.87
C LEU A 161 23.43 4.90 5.27
N ARG A 162 24.17 4.38 4.29
CA ARG A 162 25.40 3.62 4.53
C ARG A 162 26.59 4.52 4.89
N SER A 163 26.67 5.68 4.28
CA SER A 163 27.75 6.65 4.50
C SER A 163 27.23 8.09 4.38
N PRO A 164 26.42 8.57 5.34
CA PRO A 164 25.81 9.91 5.27
C PRO A 164 26.83 11.01 5.13
N ARG A 165 27.96 10.89 5.82
CA ARG A 165 29.05 11.86 5.80
C ARG A 165 29.68 11.98 4.43
N ARG A 166 30.00 10.87 3.79
CA ARG A 166 30.55 10.86 2.42
C ARG A 166 29.60 11.49 1.40
N TYR A 167 28.32 11.19 1.50
CA TYR A 167 27.30 11.80 0.64
C TYR A 167 27.26 13.33 0.79
N LEU A 168 27.33 13.82 2.03
CA LEU A 168 27.37 15.27 2.31
C LEU A 168 28.67 15.90 1.80
N ASP A 169 29.81 15.25 1.99
CA ASP A 169 31.12 15.74 1.50
C ASP A 169 31.15 15.88 -0.01
N GLU A 170 30.59 14.90 -0.75
CA GLU A 170 30.49 14.96 -2.22
C GLU A 170 29.60 16.15 -2.67
N ARG A 171 28.50 16.41 -1.97
CA ARG A 171 27.64 17.58 -2.25
C ARG A 171 28.32 18.89 -1.91
N ALA A 172 29.03 18.96 -0.80
CA ALA A 172 29.80 20.14 -0.42
C ALA A 172 30.88 20.47 -1.45
N MET A 173 31.62 19.46 -1.96
CA MET A 173 32.57 19.65 -3.04
C MET A 173 31.92 20.16 -4.34
N THR A 174 30.76 19.65 -4.67
CA THR A 174 30.01 20.14 -5.85
C THR A 174 29.61 21.61 -5.71
N VAL A 175 29.13 22.01 -4.53
CA VAL A 175 28.81 23.42 -4.24
C VAL A 175 30.03 24.31 -4.33
N ALA A 176 31.14 23.92 -3.71
CA ALA A 176 32.41 24.68 -3.77
C ALA A 176 32.95 24.82 -5.21
N PHE A 177 32.82 23.78 -6.04
CA PHE A 177 33.18 23.84 -7.45
C PHE A 177 32.31 24.84 -8.23
N LEU A 178 30.99 24.81 -8.01
CA LEU A 178 30.05 25.72 -8.67
C LEU A 178 30.30 27.18 -8.24
N GLU A 179 30.59 27.39 -6.97
CA GLU A 179 30.95 28.73 -6.42
C GLU A 179 32.20 29.29 -7.13
N LYS A 180 33.27 28.51 -7.23
CA LYS A 180 34.48 28.94 -7.96
C LYS A 180 34.19 29.24 -9.44
N ARG A 181 33.40 28.44 -10.10
CA ARG A 181 32.99 28.70 -11.50
C ARG A 181 32.21 29.99 -11.63
N MET A 182 31.30 30.26 -10.71
CA MET A 182 30.51 31.50 -10.69
C MET A 182 31.37 32.74 -10.50
N ILE A 183 32.31 32.68 -9.55
CA ILE A 183 33.26 33.78 -9.30
C ILE A 183 34.07 34.03 -10.58
N HIS A 184 34.69 33.02 -11.13
CA HIS A 184 35.51 33.14 -12.35
C HIS A 184 34.71 33.67 -13.57
N ALA A 185 33.49 33.19 -13.76
CA ALA A 185 32.63 33.67 -14.83
C ALA A 185 32.27 35.18 -14.64
N THR A 186 32.04 35.61 -13.41
CA THR A 186 31.74 37.00 -13.09
C THR A 186 32.95 37.89 -13.33
N GLU A 187 34.14 37.50 -12.86
CA GLU A 187 35.40 38.19 -13.10
C GLU A 187 35.68 38.32 -14.61
N SER A 188 35.61 37.23 -15.34
CA SER A 188 35.82 37.22 -16.79
C SER A 188 34.84 38.15 -17.53
N ARG A 189 33.57 38.12 -17.15
CA ARG A 189 32.53 39.02 -17.74
C ARG A 189 32.77 40.50 -17.43
N THR A 190 33.19 40.77 -16.22
CA THR A 190 33.54 42.15 -15.79
C THR A 190 34.75 42.68 -16.54
N GLU A 191 35.78 41.85 -16.71
CA GLU A 191 36.99 42.22 -17.44
C GLU A 191 36.71 42.43 -18.94
N GLN A 192 35.88 41.57 -19.56
CA GLN A 192 35.44 41.76 -20.94
C GLN A 192 34.67 43.07 -21.12
N ALA A 193 33.77 43.40 -20.19
CA ALA A 193 33.00 44.65 -20.25
C ALA A 193 33.92 45.86 -20.09
N ARG A 194 34.94 45.82 -19.18
CA ARG A 194 35.93 46.88 -19.04
C ARG A 194 36.75 47.07 -20.30
N ARG A 195 37.22 45.99 -20.95
CA ARG A 195 37.97 46.06 -22.21
C ARG A 195 37.12 46.66 -23.34
N ALA A 196 35.85 46.25 -23.45
CA ALA A 196 34.93 46.78 -24.42
C ALA A 196 34.69 48.30 -24.23
N LEU A 197 34.49 48.70 -22.97
CA LEU A 197 34.33 50.11 -22.63
C LEU A 197 35.61 50.92 -22.94
N ALA A 198 36.78 50.41 -22.55
CA ALA A 198 38.06 51.07 -22.89
C ALA A 198 38.29 51.22 -24.38
N SER A 199 37.96 50.19 -25.16
CA SER A 199 38.05 50.23 -26.64
C SER A 199 37.09 51.28 -27.24
N ALA A 200 35.85 51.28 -26.78
CA ALA A 200 34.85 52.27 -27.24
C ALA A 200 35.25 53.71 -26.89
N ALA A 201 35.74 53.90 -25.68
CA ALA A 201 36.28 55.21 -25.25
C ALA A 201 37.46 55.68 -26.11
N ALA A 202 38.42 54.79 -26.39
CA ALA A 202 39.55 55.09 -27.25
C ALA A 202 39.14 55.42 -28.70
N GLN A 203 38.16 54.67 -29.25
CA GLN A 203 37.59 55.00 -30.60
C GLN A 203 36.92 56.37 -30.61
N LEU A 204 36.10 56.69 -29.60
CA LEU A 204 35.43 57.97 -29.48
C LEU A 204 36.49 59.13 -29.40
N ASP A 205 37.51 58.91 -28.61
CA ASP A 205 38.63 59.88 -28.46
C ASP A 205 39.42 60.07 -29.76
N ALA A 206 39.64 58.97 -30.52
CA ALA A 206 40.31 59.07 -31.80
C ALA A 206 39.45 59.79 -32.86
N MET A 207 38.13 59.77 -32.75
CA MET A 207 37.19 60.49 -33.63
C MET A 207 36.97 61.95 -33.22
N ASN A 208 37.57 62.38 -32.13
CA ASN A 208 37.40 63.75 -31.60
C ASN A 208 38.13 64.77 -32.50
N PRO A 209 37.44 65.66 -33.25
CA PRO A 209 38.05 66.62 -34.14
C PRO A 209 38.99 67.62 -33.40
N LEU A 210 38.71 67.91 -32.14
CA LEU A 210 39.50 68.85 -31.32
C LEU A 210 40.93 68.29 -31.07
N ARG A 211 41.12 66.99 -30.97
CA ARG A 211 42.43 66.38 -30.84
C ARG A 211 43.26 66.45 -32.13
N VAL A 212 42.65 66.44 -33.25
CA VAL A 212 43.33 66.62 -34.55
C VAL A 212 43.89 68.05 -34.61
N LEU A 213 43.10 69.02 -34.16
CA LEU A 213 43.56 70.41 -34.07
C LEU A 213 44.67 70.57 -32.99
N ALA A 214 44.59 69.86 -31.83
CA ALA A 214 45.61 69.91 -30.80
C ALA A 214 46.99 69.32 -31.21
N ARG A 215 47.02 68.45 -32.25
CA ARG A 215 48.22 67.92 -32.85
C ARG A 215 48.89 68.87 -33.86
N GLY A 216 48.38 70.09 -34.00
CA GLY A 216 48.96 71.11 -34.87
C GLY A 216 48.32 71.15 -36.29
N TYR A 217 47.30 70.33 -36.53
CA TYR A 217 46.49 70.47 -37.77
C TYR A 217 45.52 71.63 -37.60
N THR A 218 45.21 72.32 -38.70
CA THR A 218 44.23 73.37 -38.75
C THR A 218 43.06 72.99 -39.69
N ALA A 219 41.87 73.44 -39.37
CA ALA A 219 40.72 73.31 -40.27
C ALA A 219 40.50 74.66 -40.98
N VAL A 220 40.41 74.58 -42.29
CA VAL A 220 40.18 75.74 -43.15
C VAL A 220 38.72 75.80 -43.52
N PHE A 221 38.11 77.00 -43.40
CA PHE A 221 36.73 77.27 -43.80
C PHE A 221 36.71 78.46 -44.80
N ASP A 222 35.72 78.51 -45.67
CA ASP A 222 35.48 79.62 -46.53
C ASP A 222 34.74 80.73 -45.72
N ARG A 223 34.42 81.86 -46.44
CA ARG A 223 33.71 82.97 -45.82
C ARG A 223 32.29 82.66 -45.36
N ASP A 224 31.67 81.60 -45.89
CA ASP A 224 30.31 81.17 -45.57
C ASP A 224 30.32 80.07 -44.49
N GLY A 225 31.48 79.74 -43.95
CA GLY A 225 31.67 78.73 -42.88
C GLY A 225 31.66 77.29 -43.34
N ALA A 226 31.73 77.04 -44.66
CA ALA A 226 31.87 75.71 -45.18
C ALA A 226 33.32 75.20 -45.11
N PRO A 227 33.57 73.95 -44.75
CA PRO A 227 34.94 73.38 -44.60
C PRO A 227 35.60 73.21 -45.98
N VAL A 228 36.79 73.76 -46.19
CA VAL A 228 37.58 73.65 -47.40
C VAL A 228 38.53 72.42 -47.26
N THR A 229 38.22 71.37 -48.02
CA THR A 229 38.96 70.11 -48.00
C THR A 229 40.01 69.96 -49.11
N ARG A 230 39.97 70.82 -50.10
CA ARG A 230 40.89 70.76 -51.26
C ARG A 230 41.30 72.19 -51.64
N ALA A 231 42.57 72.43 -51.90
CA ALA A 231 43.13 73.68 -52.33
C ALA A 231 42.58 74.13 -53.70
N SER A 232 42.17 73.21 -54.57
CA SER A 232 41.58 73.49 -55.89
C SER A 232 40.21 74.21 -55.80
N CYS A 233 39.58 74.22 -54.67
CA CYS A 233 38.29 74.95 -54.45
C CYS A 233 38.49 76.43 -54.05
N LEU A 234 39.74 76.88 -53.86
CA LEU A 234 40.08 78.24 -53.46
C LEU A 234 40.44 79.07 -54.69
N GLN A 235 40.28 80.39 -54.62
CA GLN A 235 40.71 81.35 -55.59
C GLN A 235 41.73 82.31 -55.01
N ASN A 236 42.64 82.82 -55.83
CA ASN A 236 43.60 83.86 -55.40
C ASN A 236 42.83 85.12 -54.98
N GLY A 237 43.18 85.70 -53.85
CA GLY A 237 42.50 86.83 -53.23
C GLY A 237 41.28 86.41 -52.35
N GLN A 238 40.90 85.17 -52.26
CA GLN A 238 39.79 84.67 -51.42
C GLN A 238 40.13 84.76 -49.93
N GLU A 239 39.25 85.32 -49.15
CA GLU A 239 39.37 85.28 -47.66
C GLU A 239 38.93 83.88 -47.15
N ILE A 240 39.78 83.34 -46.26
CA ILE A 240 39.57 82.05 -45.61
C ILE A 240 39.70 82.22 -44.10
N CYS A 241 39.04 81.37 -43.34
CA CYS A 241 39.06 81.29 -41.91
C CYS A 241 39.81 80.03 -41.53
N ILE A 242 40.96 80.10 -40.82
CA ILE A 242 41.78 79.01 -40.36
C ILE A 242 41.49 78.81 -38.88
N ARG A 243 40.95 77.64 -38.51
CA ARG A 243 40.62 77.29 -37.14
C ARG A 243 41.75 76.44 -36.50
N PHE A 244 42.37 76.96 -35.51
CA PHE A 244 43.34 76.28 -34.64
C PHE A 244 42.63 75.66 -33.46
N ALA A 245 43.39 75.00 -32.55
CA ALA A 245 42.87 74.40 -31.34
C ALA A 245 42.35 75.47 -30.33
N ASP A 246 42.96 76.60 -30.26
CA ASP A 246 42.77 77.65 -29.29
C ASP A 246 42.15 78.92 -29.86
N ALA A 247 42.25 79.17 -31.16
CA ALA A 247 41.81 80.43 -31.76
C ALA A 247 41.45 80.26 -33.24
N THR A 248 40.93 81.34 -33.84
CA THR A 248 40.58 81.37 -35.29
C THR A 248 41.31 82.56 -35.90
N ALA A 249 41.99 82.35 -37.01
CA ALA A 249 42.70 83.38 -37.76
C ALA A 249 42.09 83.57 -39.15
N ASN A 250 41.88 84.81 -39.56
CA ASN A 250 41.44 85.07 -40.98
C ASN A 250 42.74 85.29 -41.80
N ALA A 251 42.77 84.72 -43.01
CA ALA A 251 43.86 84.80 -43.96
C ALA A 251 43.35 85.02 -45.37
N THR A 252 44.18 85.55 -46.23
CA THR A 252 43.81 85.69 -47.68
C THR A 252 44.72 84.82 -48.46
N VAL A 253 44.16 84.00 -49.43
CA VAL A 253 44.90 83.19 -50.33
C VAL A 253 45.75 83.98 -51.32
N GLU A 254 47.03 84.00 -51.16
CA GLU A 254 47.91 84.77 -52.09
C GLU A 254 48.22 83.99 -53.37
N SER A 255 48.44 82.70 -53.27
CA SER A 255 48.70 81.84 -54.43
C SER A 255 48.35 80.37 -54.12
N ILE A 256 47.96 79.61 -55.10
CA ILE A 256 47.67 78.18 -54.97
C ILE A 256 48.74 77.44 -55.81
N ARG A 257 49.38 76.46 -55.21
CA ARG A 257 50.33 75.55 -55.87
C ARG A 257 49.83 74.17 -55.75
N GLU A 258 49.72 73.44 -56.88
CA GLU A 258 49.38 72.05 -56.85
C GLU A 258 50.64 71.28 -56.30
N SER A 259 50.40 70.37 -55.36
CA SER A 259 51.47 69.41 -54.97
C SER A 259 51.50 68.25 -55.92
N GLU A 260 52.66 67.93 -56.43
CA GLU A 260 52.93 66.73 -57.21
C GLU A 260 52.61 65.42 -56.42
#